data_5dd95b162a805ec4d54fab2d9f5fe5dd
#
_entry.id   5dd95b162a805ec4d54fab2d9f5fe5dd
#
_cell.length_a   1.000
_cell.length_b   1.000
_cell.length_c   1.000
_cell.angle_alpha   90.00
_cell.angle_beta   90.00
_cell.angle_gamma   90.00
#
_symmetry.space_group_name_H-M   'P 1'
#
loop_
_entity.id
_entity.type
_entity.pdbx_description
1 polymer ?
#
loop_
_entity_poly.entity_id
_entity_poly.type
_entity_poly.pdbx_seq_one_letter_code
_entity_poly.pdbx_strand_id
1 'polypeptide(L)'
;MNAHRTLIISVFIVASCGLAYELIIAALASYLLGDSILQFSSVIGLYLFSMGIGAHLTQYIKDKDVLHRFIEIELLVGVIGGISALALFVAFGLSAAPFRTLLYAFVLIVGAVVGMEIPLVMRVLNQKGAEFKELVSKVLTFDYLGALAVSLLFPLLLAPKLGMARSALLFGIFNAAVAYLTARVFKAELPRYRAIRLRALIVLSILAVIFAYADRISFKAEQSYFGDPVVYQSHSPYQRLVVTRWKDDTRLYINGNLQFSSRDEARYHEALVLPAMQMVPNAERVLILGGGDGLAAREVLKYPQVKNVTLVDLDPDMTATFKTSATLSALNQGSLSHPKMHVVNDDAAKWLEGSSEKFDVIIIDLPDPSNFSLGKLYSVPMYRLVARHLQPQGKIVVQSTSPYFAPNAYWSVVATLEAAKLNTAPYHVYVPSFGEWGFVLAGFDKQFPVPQKFDVPTSYLNAQTAAEMFRFPPDMARRKVEANYLNNQILVSYFESDWNNVMR
;
A
#
# COMPACT_ATOMS: atom_id res chain seq x y z
N MET A 1 -36.55 24.63 7.35
CA MET A 1 -35.14 24.67 7.81
C MET A 1 -34.67 26.09 7.68
N ASN A 2 -34.07 26.69 8.71
CA ASN A 2 -33.66 28.09 8.68
C ASN A 2 -32.45 28.21 7.68
N ALA A 3 -32.53 29.14 6.72
CA ALA A 3 -31.51 29.32 5.64
C ALA A 3 -30.07 29.38 6.18
N HIS A 4 -29.85 30.10 7.29
CA HIS A 4 -28.56 30.19 7.96
C HIS A 4 -28.01 28.82 8.46
N ARG A 5 -28.90 28.02 9.13
CA ARG A 5 -28.50 26.67 9.60
C ARG A 5 -28.18 25.74 8.44
N THR A 6 -28.92 25.83 7.33
CA THR A 6 -28.64 25.02 6.14
C THR A 6 -27.24 25.29 5.59
N LEU A 7 -26.88 26.57 5.45
CA LEU A 7 -25.55 26.94 4.94
C LEU A 7 -24.41 26.50 5.87
N ILE A 8 -24.59 26.60 7.21
CA ILE A 8 -23.55 26.13 8.15
C ILE A 8 -23.39 24.60 8.08
N ILE A 9 -24.48 23.85 8.01
CA ILE A 9 -24.41 22.38 7.82
C ILE A 9 -23.78 22.05 6.47
N SER A 10 -24.08 22.84 5.42
CA SER A 10 -23.42 22.68 4.12
C SER A 10 -21.91 22.86 4.23
N VAL A 11 -21.42 23.87 4.98
CA VAL A 11 -19.96 24.06 5.20
C VAL A 11 -19.31 22.83 5.78
N PHE A 12 -19.91 22.23 6.83
CA PHE A 12 -19.36 21.01 7.44
C PHE A 12 -19.27 19.85 6.43
N ILE A 13 -20.34 19.63 5.63
CA ILE A 13 -20.36 18.55 4.65
C ILE A 13 -19.36 18.81 3.52
N VAL A 14 -19.33 20.03 3.01
CA VAL A 14 -18.46 20.45 1.91
C VAL A 14 -16.98 20.34 2.30
N ALA A 15 -16.61 20.81 3.48
CA ALA A 15 -15.28 20.67 4.03
C ALA A 15 -14.88 19.19 4.19
N SER A 16 -15.81 18.37 4.67
CA SER A 16 -15.63 16.92 4.74
C SER A 16 -15.37 16.32 3.35
N CYS A 17 -16.11 16.74 2.33
CA CYS A 17 -15.93 16.26 0.96
C CYS A 17 -14.59 16.69 0.38
N GLY A 18 -14.21 17.94 0.55
CA GLY A 18 -12.94 18.48 0.04
C GLY A 18 -11.72 17.71 0.56
N LEU A 19 -11.64 17.50 1.89
CA LEU A 19 -10.57 16.71 2.48
C LEU A 19 -10.66 15.23 2.09
N ALA A 20 -11.88 14.69 1.94
CA ALA A 20 -12.04 13.30 1.49
C ALA A 20 -11.41 13.06 0.13
N TYR A 21 -11.63 13.96 -0.84
CA TYR A 21 -11.03 13.84 -2.16
C TYR A 21 -9.51 13.94 -2.12
N GLU A 22 -8.97 14.85 -1.33
CA GLU A 22 -7.52 14.97 -1.11
C GLU A 22 -6.93 13.66 -0.60
N LEU A 23 -7.49 13.11 0.48
CA LEU A 23 -7.02 11.87 1.09
C LEU A 23 -7.17 10.66 0.16
N ILE A 24 -8.31 10.57 -0.56
CA ILE A 24 -8.57 9.47 -1.50
C ILE A 24 -7.58 9.50 -2.66
N ILE A 25 -7.35 10.67 -3.28
CA ILE A 25 -6.42 10.80 -4.40
C ILE A 25 -4.98 10.56 -3.94
N ALA A 26 -4.59 11.05 -2.75
CA ALA A 26 -3.27 10.81 -2.18
C ALA A 26 -3.04 9.33 -1.84
N ALA A 27 -4.03 8.68 -1.22
CA ALA A 27 -3.98 7.25 -0.94
C ALA A 27 -3.92 6.42 -2.23
N LEU A 28 -4.68 6.82 -3.27
CA LEU A 28 -4.66 6.15 -4.57
C LEU A 28 -3.33 6.32 -5.29
N ALA A 29 -2.73 7.50 -5.22
CA ALA A 29 -1.40 7.77 -5.77
C ALA A 29 -0.34 6.88 -5.10
N SER A 30 -0.34 6.83 -3.77
CA SER A 30 0.52 5.94 -2.98
C SER A 30 0.30 4.46 -3.33
N TYR A 31 -0.96 4.06 -3.45
CA TYR A 31 -1.34 2.69 -3.77
C TYR A 31 -0.89 2.23 -5.18
N LEU A 32 -1.08 3.07 -6.20
CA LEU A 32 -0.84 2.70 -7.59
C LEU A 32 0.60 2.99 -8.07
N LEU A 33 1.26 4.01 -7.51
CA LEU A 33 2.62 4.41 -7.89
C LEU A 33 3.70 3.94 -6.91
N GLY A 34 3.31 3.29 -5.83
CA GLY A 34 4.18 2.92 -4.71
C GLY A 34 4.09 3.90 -3.55
N ASP A 35 4.20 3.34 -2.34
CA ASP A 35 4.08 4.08 -1.09
C ASP A 35 5.35 4.91 -0.84
N SER A 36 5.39 6.12 -1.38
CA SER A 36 6.47 7.07 -1.14
C SER A 36 5.95 8.35 -0.51
N ILE A 37 6.72 8.92 0.42
CA ILE A 37 6.46 10.23 1.02
C ILE A 37 6.35 11.29 -0.08
N LEU A 38 7.13 11.17 -1.15
CA LEU A 38 7.11 12.09 -2.28
C LEU A 38 5.74 12.10 -2.98
N GLN A 39 5.13 10.92 -3.20
CA GLN A 39 3.82 10.82 -3.85
C GLN A 39 2.75 11.50 -3.01
N PHE A 40 2.70 11.15 -1.72
CA PHE A 40 1.71 11.70 -0.79
C PHE A 40 1.87 13.22 -0.64
N SER A 41 3.11 13.68 -0.39
CA SER A 41 3.42 15.11 -0.20
C SER A 41 3.19 15.94 -1.46
N SER A 42 3.51 15.41 -2.65
CA SER A 42 3.29 16.13 -3.91
C SER A 42 1.80 16.30 -4.23
N VAL A 43 0.97 15.29 -3.95
CA VAL A 43 -0.49 15.37 -4.11
C VAL A 43 -1.06 16.42 -3.15
N ILE A 44 -0.73 16.36 -1.85
CA ILE A 44 -1.20 17.33 -0.86
C ILE A 44 -0.74 18.75 -1.22
N GLY A 45 0.55 18.94 -1.51
CA GLY A 45 1.08 20.27 -1.85
C GLY A 45 0.42 20.87 -3.08
N LEU A 46 0.22 20.07 -4.13
CA LEU A 46 -0.44 20.51 -5.36
C LEU A 46 -1.94 20.79 -5.13
N TYR A 47 -2.61 19.98 -4.31
CA TYR A 47 -4.02 20.16 -3.97
C TYR A 47 -4.23 21.51 -3.23
N LEU A 48 -3.44 21.78 -2.19
CA LEU A 48 -3.48 23.02 -1.43
C LEU A 48 -3.17 24.25 -2.32
N PHE A 49 -2.16 24.14 -3.19
CA PHE A 49 -1.87 25.18 -4.19
C PHE A 49 -3.06 25.44 -5.10
N SER A 50 -3.70 24.38 -5.57
CA SER A 50 -4.87 24.47 -6.44
C SER A 50 -6.08 25.09 -5.73
N MET A 51 -6.28 24.77 -4.44
CA MET A 51 -7.30 25.44 -3.62
C MET A 51 -7.05 26.95 -3.53
N GLY A 52 -5.79 27.38 -3.41
CA GLY A 52 -5.42 28.79 -3.47
C GLY A 52 -5.81 29.46 -4.80
N ILE A 53 -5.57 28.77 -5.93
CA ILE A 53 -6.03 29.23 -7.24
C ILE A 53 -7.55 29.35 -7.27
N GLY A 54 -8.27 28.33 -6.81
CA GLY A 54 -9.74 28.32 -6.76
C GLY A 54 -10.29 29.48 -5.94
N ALA A 55 -9.76 29.68 -4.73
CA ALA A 55 -10.14 30.80 -3.88
C ALA A 55 -9.94 32.15 -4.58
N HIS A 56 -8.79 32.34 -5.24
CA HIS A 56 -8.51 33.54 -6.02
C HIS A 56 -9.51 33.75 -7.17
N LEU A 57 -9.89 32.71 -7.87
CA LEU A 57 -10.83 32.81 -8.99
C LEU A 57 -12.22 33.30 -8.58
N THR A 58 -12.61 33.15 -7.31
CA THR A 58 -13.92 33.59 -6.82
C THR A 58 -14.11 35.13 -6.90
N GLN A 59 -13.05 35.92 -6.93
CA GLN A 59 -13.12 37.37 -7.06
C GLN A 59 -13.78 37.85 -8.38
N TYR A 60 -13.70 37.02 -9.43
CA TYR A 60 -14.30 37.34 -10.72
C TYR A 60 -15.81 37.01 -10.79
N ILE A 61 -16.36 36.34 -9.76
CA ILE A 61 -17.79 36.04 -9.68
C ILE A 61 -18.54 37.25 -9.15
N LYS A 62 -19.54 37.73 -9.90
CA LYS A 62 -20.37 38.89 -9.52
C LYS A 62 -21.23 38.54 -8.32
N ASP A 63 -21.45 39.52 -7.42
CA ASP A 63 -22.21 39.31 -6.17
C ASP A 63 -23.63 38.80 -6.38
N LYS A 64 -24.31 39.22 -7.43
CA LYS A 64 -25.66 38.75 -7.79
C LYS A 64 -25.72 37.29 -8.19
N ASP A 65 -24.61 36.69 -8.59
CA ASP A 65 -24.51 35.33 -9.12
C ASP A 65 -23.91 34.34 -8.09
N VAL A 66 -23.43 34.80 -6.93
CA VAL A 66 -22.67 34.02 -5.96
C VAL A 66 -23.43 32.77 -5.51
N LEU A 67 -24.70 32.91 -5.14
CA LEU A 67 -25.51 31.75 -4.71
C LEU A 67 -25.69 30.73 -5.84
N HIS A 68 -25.95 31.20 -7.04
CA HIS A 68 -26.08 30.32 -8.21
C HIS A 68 -24.77 29.59 -8.53
N ARG A 69 -23.66 30.30 -8.52
CA ARG A 69 -22.34 29.73 -8.77
C ARG A 69 -21.91 28.76 -7.67
N PHE A 70 -22.20 29.05 -6.41
CA PHE A 70 -21.95 28.12 -5.32
C PHE A 70 -22.62 26.75 -5.59
N ILE A 71 -23.92 26.76 -5.94
CA ILE A 71 -24.64 25.53 -6.25
C ILE A 71 -24.08 24.79 -7.47
N GLU A 72 -23.68 25.54 -8.53
CA GLU A 72 -23.05 24.93 -9.71
C GLU A 72 -21.69 24.29 -9.37
N ILE A 73 -20.89 24.93 -8.51
CA ILE A 73 -19.60 24.42 -8.04
C ILE A 73 -19.78 23.17 -7.21
N GLU A 74 -20.74 23.13 -6.29
CA GLU A 74 -21.07 21.91 -5.52
C GLU A 74 -21.42 20.72 -6.44
N LEU A 75 -22.17 20.96 -7.50
CA LEU A 75 -22.47 19.91 -8.49
C LEU A 75 -21.21 19.48 -9.26
N LEU A 76 -20.35 20.42 -9.60
CA LEU A 76 -19.12 20.16 -10.33
C LEU A 76 -18.12 19.35 -9.48
N VAL A 77 -17.92 19.75 -8.21
CA VAL A 77 -17.11 19.00 -7.24
C VAL A 77 -17.67 17.60 -7.05
N GLY A 78 -19.00 17.51 -6.87
CA GLY A 78 -19.67 16.22 -6.70
C GLY A 78 -19.44 15.26 -7.88
N VAL A 79 -19.44 15.77 -9.11
CA VAL A 79 -19.16 14.95 -10.30
C VAL A 79 -17.67 14.65 -10.42
N ILE A 80 -16.81 15.67 -10.49
CA ILE A 80 -15.38 15.48 -10.77
C ILE A 80 -14.69 14.76 -9.61
N GLY A 81 -14.92 15.21 -8.37
CA GLY A 81 -14.38 14.57 -7.17
C GLY A 81 -14.95 13.17 -6.97
N GLY A 82 -16.26 13.00 -7.15
CA GLY A 82 -16.92 11.71 -7.00
C GLY A 82 -16.43 10.63 -7.96
N ILE A 83 -16.18 10.96 -9.22
CA ILE A 83 -15.67 10.00 -10.21
C ILE A 83 -14.14 9.86 -10.22
N SER A 84 -13.41 10.75 -9.55
CA SER A 84 -11.94 10.86 -9.64
C SER A 84 -11.23 9.53 -9.38
N ALA A 85 -11.54 8.86 -8.26
CA ALA A 85 -10.91 7.60 -7.91
C ALA A 85 -11.21 6.49 -8.93
N LEU A 86 -12.45 6.38 -9.38
CA LEU A 86 -12.85 5.39 -10.37
C LEU A 86 -12.18 5.63 -11.73
N ALA A 87 -12.13 6.89 -12.17
CA ALA A 87 -11.46 7.28 -13.40
C ALA A 87 -9.95 7.00 -13.36
N LEU A 88 -9.31 7.26 -12.22
CA LEU A 88 -7.90 6.95 -12.00
C LEU A 88 -7.62 5.44 -12.00
N PHE A 89 -8.49 4.63 -11.37
CA PHE A 89 -8.36 3.17 -11.45
C PHE A 89 -8.47 2.65 -12.89
N VAL A 90 -9.45 3.15 -13.64
CA VAL A 90 -9.64 2.75 -15.05
C VAL A 90 -8.44 3.20 -15.90
N ALA A 91 -7.97 4.42 -15.71
CA ALA A 91 -6.81 4.93 -16.45
C ALA A 91 -5.54 4.12 -16.18
N PHE A 92 -5.31 3.73 -14.91
CA PHE A 92 -4.18 2.90 -14.53
C PHE A 92 -4.26 1.50 -15.17
N GLY A 93 -5.44 0.88 -15.17
CA GLY A 93 -5.66 -0.44 -15.79
C GLY A 93 -5.48 -0.44 -17.32
N LEU A 94 -5.69 0.71 -17.98
CA LEU A 94 -5.52 0.83 -19.44
C LEU A 94 -4.06 1.11 -19.83
N SER A 95 -3.35 1.97 -19.10
CA SER A 95 -1.93 2.27 -19.32
C SER A 95 -1.34 3.06 -18.16
N ALA A 96 -0.18 2.64 -17.66
CA ALA A 96 0.51 3.35 -16.59
C ALA A 96 1.14 4.69 -17.04
N ALA A 97 1.49 4.84 -18.32
CA ALA A 97 2.22 6.02 -18.82
C ALA A 97 1.43 7.35 -18.70
N PRO A 98 0.14 7.45 -19.08
CA PRO A 98 -0.64 8.69 -18.89
C PRO A 98 -1.17 8.86 -17.46
N PHE A 99 -1.07 7.85 -16.60
CA PHE A 99 -1.68 7.87 -15.26
C PHE A 99 -1.18 9.04 -14.40
N ARG A 100 0.13 9.29 -14.33
CA ARG A 100 0.69 10.40 -13.52
C ARG A 100 0.15 11.75 -13.98
N THR A 101 0.10 11.97 -15.28
CA THR A 101 -0.44 13.23 -15.84
C THR A 101 -1.90 13.40 -15.48
N LEU A 102 -2.70 12.34 -15.60
CA LEU A 102 -4.12 12.36 -15.27
C LEU A 102 -4.35 12.54 -13.77
N LEU A 103 -3.54 11.90 -12.92
CA LEU A 103 -3.56 12.07 -11.47
C LEU A 103 -3.39 13.54 -11.09
N TYR A 104 -2.31 14.17 -11.56
CA TYR A 104 -2.05 15.59 -11.25
C TYR A 104 -3.08 16.53 -11.88
N ALA A 105 -3.64 16.19 -13.04
CA ALA A 105 -4.76 16.94 -13.61
C ALA A 105 -6.01 16.89 -12.72
N PHE A 106 -6.37 15.71 -12.18
CA PHE A 106 -7.46 15.58 -11.21
C PHE A 106 -7.18 16.37 -9.93
N VAL A 107 -5.97 16.29 -9.38
CA VAL A 107 -5.55 17.06 -8.19
C VAL A 107 -5.76 18.56 -8.42
N LEU A 108 -5.28 19.08 -9.56
CA LEU A 108 -5.41 20.50 -9.91
C LEU A 108 -6.88 20.92 -10.07
N ILE A 109 -7.67 20.15 -10.81
CA ILE A 109 -9.07 20.50 -11.09
C ILE A 109 -9.91 20.39 -9.82
N VAL A 110 -9.83 19.28 -9.09
CA VAL A 110 -10.62 19.07 -7.87
C VAL A 110 -10.22 20.11 -6.81
N GLY A 111 -8.91 20.30 -6.57
CA GLY A 111 -8.43 21.28 -5.61
C GLY A 111 -8.87 22.71 -5.94
N ALA A 112 -8.82 23.11 -7.23
CA ALA A 112 -9.27 24.45 -7.63
C ALA A 112 -10.78 24.65 -7.42
N VAL A 113 -11.59 23.64 -7.74
CA VAL A 113 -13.06 23.77 -7.59
C VAL A 113 -13.46 23.73 -6.11
N VAL A 114 -12.85 22.86 -5.29
CA VAL A 114 -13.02 22.82 -3.82
C VAL A 114 -12.57 24.13 -3.17
N GLY A 115 -11.44 24.70 -3.61
CA GLY A 115 -10.95 25.98 -3.10
C GLY A 115 -11.89 27.17 -3.31
N MET A 116 -12.85 27.06 -4.24
CA MET A 116 -13.89 28.10 -4.44
C MET A 116 -15.01 28.04 -3.41
N GLU A 117 -15.26 26.92 -2.75
CA GLU A 117 -16.44 26.66 -1.94
C GLU A 117 -16.55 27.60 -0.71
N ILE A 118 -15.49 27.65 0.12
CA ILE A 118 -15.49 28.47 1.34
C ILE A 118 -15.67 29.97 1.04
N PRO A 119 -14.89 30.59 0.12
CA PRO A 119 -15.08 32.00 -0.22
C PRO A 119 -16.51 32.30 -0.71
N LEU A 120 -17.10 31.42 -1.51
CA LEU A 120 -18.46 31.63 -2.02
C LEU A 120 -19.51 31.49 -0.91
N VAL A 121 -19.42 30.50 -0.05
CA VAL A 121 -20.31 30.34 1.10
C VAL A 121 -20.22 31.55 2.03
N MET A 122 -19.01 32.04 2.30
CA MET A 122 -18.82 33.23 3.12
C MET A 122 -19.50 34.47 2.50
N ARG A 123 -19.39 34.64 1.18
CA ARG A 123 -20.07 35.73 0.48
C ARG A 123 -21.59 35.59 0.50
N VAL A 124 -22.14 34.37 0.32
CA VAL A 124 -23.60 34.12 0.46
C VAL A 124 -24.08 34.45 1.87
N LEU A 125 -23.35 34.01 2.91
CA LEU A 125 -23.72 34.30 4.31
C LEU A 125 -23.62 35.79 4.65
N ASN A 126 -22.61 36.50 4.15
CA ASN A 126 -22.45 37.94 4.32
C ASN A 126 -23.64 38.71 3.70
N GLN A 127 -24.09 38.33 2.49
CA GLN A 127 -25.27 38.92 1.85
C GLN A 127 -26.57 38.70 2.65
N LYS A 128 -26.59 37.72 3.58
CA LYS A 128 -27.71 37.45 4.48
C LYS A 128 -27.66 38.19 5.81
N GLY A 129 -26.74 39.16 5.94
CA GLY A 129 -26.63 40.02 7.11
C GLY A 129 -25.90 39.39 8.31
N ALA A 130 -25.13 38.33 8.11
CA ALA A 130 -24.25 37.78 9.14
C ALA A 130 -23.09 38.75 9.42
N GLU A 131 -22.80 39.04 10.70
CA GLU A 131 -21.64 39.83 11.06
C GLU A 131 -20.35 39.12 10.61
N PHE A 132 -19.44 39.85 9.96
CA PHE A 132 -18.25 39.29 9.36
C PHE A 132 -17.40 38.48 10.37
N LYS A 133 -17.20 38.99 11.58
CA LYS A 133 -16.46 38.34 12.65
C LYS A 133 -17.06 36.98 13.03
N GLU A 134 -18.38 36.94 13.25
CA GLU A 134 -19.10 35.73 13.62
C GLU A 134 -19.13 34.71 12.47
N LEU A 135 -19.25 35.21 11.25
CA LEU A 135 -19.27 34.41 10.03
C LEU A 135 -17.95 33.67 9.83
N VAL A 136 -16.82 34.40 9.88
CA VAL A 136 -15.48 33.78 9.72
C VAL A 136 -15.25 32.73 10.79
N SER A 137 -15.53 33.06 12.04
CA SER A 137 -15.34 32.10 13.16
C SER A 137 -16.17 30.85 12.97
N LYS A 138 -17.47 30.96 12.63
CA LYS A 138 -18.35 29.80 12.45
C LYS A 138 -17.96 28.94 11.23
N VAL A 139 -17.71 29.59 10.09
CA VAL A 139 -17.35 28.87 8.86
C VAL A 139 -16.06 28.07 9.07
N LEU A 140 -15.00 28.71 9.58
CA LEU A 140 -13.74 28.01 9.84
C LEU A 140 -13.86 26.90 10.90
N THR A 141 -14.69 27.12 11.96
CA THR A 141 -14.93 26.08 12.97
C THR A 141 -15.57 24.83 12.35
N PHE A 142 -16.61 25.00 11.54
CA PHE A 142 -17.29 23.85 10.92
C PHE A 142 -16.46 23.22 9.80
N ASP A 143 -15.64 24.00 9.11
CA ASP A 143 -14.67 23.52 8.14
C ASP A 143 -13.64 22.58 8.80
N TYR A 144 -12.97 23.02 9.86
CA TYR A 144 -12.02 22.18 10.59
C TYR A 144 -12.64 20.97 11.28
N LEU A 145 -13.89 21.09 11.78
CA LEU A 145 -14.62 19.93 12.33
C LEU A 145 -14.96 18.91 11.25
N GLY A 146 -15.35 19.36 10.05
CA GLY A 146 -15.59 18.48 8.90
C GLY A 146 -14.31 17.77 8.47
N ALA A 147 -13.20 18.51 8.39
CA ALA A 147 -11.91 17.96 8.09
C ALA A 147 -11.46 16.89 9.13
N LEU A 148 -11.59 17.20 10.43
CA LEU A 148 -11.28 16.24 11.50
C LEU A 148 -12.15 14.98 11.39
N ALA A 149 -13.46 15.13 11.16
CA ALA A 149 -14.36 13.99 11.04
C ALA A 149 -13.90 13.02 9.93
N VAL A 150 -13.57 13.55 8.76
CA VAL A 150 -13.14 12.71 7.62
C VAL A 150 -11.74 12.15 7.82
N SER A 151 -10.81 12.89 8.40
CA SER A 151 -9.45 12.40 8.66
C SER A 151 -9.44 11.15 9.55
N LEU A 152 -10.45 10.99 10.41
CA LEU A 152 -10.65 9.81 11.25
C LEU A 152 -11.54 8.75 10.56
N LEU A 153 -12.64 9.16 9.94
CA LEU A 153 -13.58 8.22 9.32
C LEU A 153 -13.02 7.55 8.09
N PHE A 154 -12.19 8.24 7.30
CA PHE A 154 -11.65 7.69 6.06
C PHE A 154 -10.78 6.46 6.30
N PRO A 155 -9.68 6.49 7.07
CA PRO A 155 -8.84 5.33 7.30
C PRO A 155 -9.48 4.25 8.17
N LEU A 156 -10.35 4.62 9.12
CA LEU A 156 -10.93 3.66 10.07
C LEU A 156 -12.17 2.93 9.53
N LEU A 157 -12.93 3.57 8.65
CA LEU A 157 -14.24 3.05 8.22
C LEU A 157 -14.41 3.03 6.71
N LEU A 158 -14.16 4.16 6.03
CA LEU A 158 -14.52 4.31 4.61
C LEU A 158 -13.59 3.52 3.70
N ALA A 159 -12.28 3.70 3.82
CA ALA A 159 -11.31 2.98 3.00
C ALA A 159 -11.38 1.46 3.21
N PRO A 160 -11.44 0.90 4.46
CA PRO A 160 -11.52 -0.54 4.66
C PRO A 160 -12.86 -1.17 4.27
N LYS A 161 -14.00 -0.46 4.45
CA LYS A 161 -15.34 -1.06 4.23
C LYS A 161 -15.95 -0.73 2.87
N LEU A 162 -15.71 0.46 2.35
CA LEU A 162 -16.27 0.92 1.07
C LEU A 162 -15.26 0.91 -0.06
N GLY A 163 -13.97 0.98 0.26
CA GLY A 163 -12.91 1.19 -0.71
C GLY A 163 -12.85 2.64 -1.22
N MET A 164 -11.80 2.98 -1.96
CA MET A 164 -11.53 4.35 -2.42
C MET A 164 -12.56 4.86 -3.44
N ALA A 165 -12.95 4.04 -4.42
CA ALA A 165 -13.88 4.42 -5.46
C ALA A 165 -15.28 4.73 -4.93
N ARG A 166 -15.85 3.84 -4.10
CA ARG A 166 -17.16 4.08 -3.47
C ARG A 166 -17.13 5.24 -2.49
N SER A 167 -16.02 5.41 -1.74
CA SER A 167 -15.88 6.55 -0.83
C SER A 167 -15.92 7.88 -1.59
N ALA A 168 -15.18 8.02 -2.69
CA ALA A 168 -15.23 9.22 -3.53
C ALA A 168 -16.64 9.50 -4.06
N LEU A 169 -17.32 8.48 -4.58
CA LEU A 169 -18.70 8.60 -5.06
C LEU A 169 -19.70 8.97 -3.96
N LEU A 170 -19.53 8.46 -2.73
CA LEU A 170 -20.36 8.82 -1.58
C LEU A 170 -20.24 10.31 -1.26
N PHE A 171 -19.02 10.85 -1.24
CA PHE A 171 -18.82 12.29 -1.05
C PHE A 171 -19.34 13.11 -2.23
N GLY A 172 -19.26 12.59 -3.47
CA GLY A 172 -19.91 13.19 -4.63
C GLY A 172 -21.42 13.29 -4.48
N ILE A 173 -22.06 12.25 -3.94
CA ILE A 173 -23.49 12.26 -3.61
C ILE A 173 -23.79 13.31 -2.53
N PHE A 174 -22.94 13.45 -1.50
CA PHE A 174 -23.12 14.46 -0.46
C PHE A 174 -23.02 15.89 -1.04
N ASN A 175 -22.05 16.20 -1.88
CA ASN A 175 -21.97 17.51 -2.57
C ASN A 175 -23.21 17.78 -3.42
N ALA A 176 -23.65 16.82 -4.21
CA ALA A 176 -24.85 16.96 -5.02
C ALA A 176 -26.12 17.13 -4.17
N ALA A 177 -26.20 16.47 -3.01
CA ALA A 177 -27.28 16.65 -2.06
C ALA A 177 -27.27 18.04 -1.41
N VAL A 178 -26.07 18.56 -1.06
CA VAL A 178 -25.92 19.96 -0.59
C VAL A 178 -26.40 20.95 -1.65
N ALA A 179 -25.99 20.77 -2.90
CA ALA A 179 -26.46 21.59 -4.01
C ALA A 179 -27.99 21.58 -4.16
N TYR A 180 -28.61 20.37 -4.10
CA TYR A 180 -30.05 20.22 -4.16
C TYR A 180 -30.77 20.89 -2.98
N LEU A 181 -30.29 20.68 -1.75
CA LEU A 181 -30.89 21.25 -0.53
C LEU A 181 -30.75 22.77 -0.52
N THR A 182 -29.59 23.31 -0.88
CA THR A 182 -29.35 24.74 -0.99
C THR A 182 -30.26 25.35 -2.05
N ALA A 183 -30.38 24.75 -3.22
CA ALA A 183 -31.30 25.21 -4.25
C ALA A 183 -32.77 25.23 -3.75
N ARG A 184 -33.17 24.21 -2.98
CA ARG A 184 -34.55 24.13 -2.44
C ARG A 184 -34.83 25.20 -1.38
N VAL A 185 -33.88 25.49 -0.51
CA VAL A 185 -34.00 26.50 0.55
C VAL A 185 -34.10 27.91 -0.04
N PHE A 186 -33.25 28.18 -1.06
CA PHE A 186 -33.15 29.49 -1.70
C PHE A 186 -33.97 29.60 -3.00
N LYS A 187 -35.03 28.79 -3.16
CA LYS A 187 -35.84 28.71 -4.40
C LYS A 187 -36.35 30.06 -4.91
N ALA A 188 -36.69 31.00 -3.97
CA ALA A 188 -37.18 32.33 -4.30
C ALA A 188 -36.14 33.28 -4.91
N GLU A 189 -34.85 32.98 -4.68
CA GLU A 189 -33.73 33.80 -5.09
C GLU A 189 -33.05 33.29 -6.38
N LEU A 190 -33.45 32.12 -6.84
CA LEU A 190 -32.84 31.44 -7.98
C LEU A 190 -33.69 31.60 -9.25
N PRO A 191 -33.28 32.43 -10.24
CA PRO A 191 -34.06 32.66 -11.44
C PRO A 191 -34.44 31.41 -12.24
N ARG A 192 -33.58 30.35 -12.18
CA ARG A 192 -33.75 29.09 -12.92
C ARG A 192 -33.86 27.88 -11.97
N TYR A 193 -34.53 28.05 -10.85
CA TYR A 193 -34.64 26.99 -9.82
C TYR A 193 -35.02 25.61 -10.37
N ARG A 194 -36.02 25.51 -11.28
CA ARG A 194 -36.43 24.21 -11.84
C ARG A 194 -35.30 23.51 -12.60
N ALA A 195 -34.53 24.26 -13.37
CA ALA A 195 -33.38 23.71 -14.13
C ALA A 195 -32.25 23.25 -13.19
N ILE A 196 -31.91 24.06 -12.18
CA ILE A 196 -30.88 23.72 -11.18
C ILE A 196 -31.29 22.48 -10.42
N ARG A 197 -32.52 22.40 -9.95
CA ARG A 197 -33.08 21.24 -9.24
C ARG A 197 -33.01 19.97 -10.10
N LEU A 198 -33.39 20.07 -11.38
CA LEU A 198 -33.33 18.95 -12.30
C LEU A 198 -31.90 18.47 -12.51
N ARG A 199 -30.94 19.38 -12.72
CA ARG A 199 -29.50 19.04 -12.83
C ARG A 199 -29.00 18.34 -11.57
N ALA A 200 -29.34 18.84 -10.37
CA ALA A 200 -28.93 18.19 -9.12
C ALA A 200 -29.52 16.79 -8.98
N LEU A 201 -30.78 16.58 -9.35
CA LEU A 201 -31.40 15.24 -9.34
C LEU A 201 -30.75 14.30 -10.36
N ILE A 202 -30.41 14.79 -11.54
CA ILE A 202 -29.72 14.00 -12.58
C ILE A 202 -28.33 13.59 -12.06
N VAL A 203 -27.56 14.52 -11.50
CA VAL A 203 -26.23 14.23 -10.94
C VAL A 203 -26.33 13.21 -9.80
N LEU A 204 -27.24 13.40 -8.86
CA LEU A 204 -27.50 12.45 -7.78
C LEU A 204 -27.82 11.05 -8.32
N SER A 205 -28.71 10.95 -9.31
CA SER A 205 -29.09 9.68 -9.90
C SER A 205 -27.92 9.00 -10.61
N ILE A 206 -27.13 9.74 -11.39
CA ILE A 206 -25.94 9.22 -12.09
C ILE A 206 -24.92 8.72 -11.08
N LEU A 207 -24.58 9.53 -10.06
CA LEU A 207 -23.60 9.13 -9.04
C LEU A 207 -24.07 7.92 -8.23
N ALA A 208 -25.38 7.82 -7.92
CA ALA A 208 -25.94 6.66 -7.24
C ALA A 208 -25.87 5.38 -8.09
N VAL A 209 -26.13 5.49 -9.39
CA VAL A 209 -25.98 4.35 -10.33
C VAL A 209 -24.50 3.94 -10.41
N ILE A 210 -23.59 4.89 -10.59
CA ILE A 210 -22.15 4.57 -10.65
C ILE A 210 -21.68 3.96 -9.32
N PHE A 211 -22.16 4.46 -8.17
CA PHE A 211 -21.86 3.91 -6.85
C PHE A 211 -22.27 2.43 -6.74
N ALA A 212 -23.45 2.07 -7.26
CA ALA A 212 -23.94 0.69 -7.25
C ALA A 212 -23.06 -0.25 -8.10
N TYR A 213 -22.47 0.25 -9.18
CA TYR A 213 -21.64 -0.53 -10.11
C TYR A 213 -20.14 -0.34 -9.90
N ALA A 214 -19.69 0.51 -8.97
CA ALA A 214 -18.30 0.91 -8.79
C ALA A 214 -17.35 -0.29 -8.65
N ASP A 215 -17.71 -1.29 -7.84
CA ASP A 215 -16.86 -2.48 -7.63
C ASP A 215 -16.69 -3.30 -8.91
N ARG A 216 -17.75 -3.43 -9.71
CA ARG A 216 -17.67 -4.16 -11.00
C ARG A 216 -16.74 -3.45 -11.98
N ILE A 217 -16.77 -2.12 -11.99
CA ILE A 217 -15.94 -1.31 -12.88
C ILE A 217 -14.48 -1.38 -12.41
N SER A 218 -14.23 -1.19 -11.11
CA SER A 218 -12.90 -1.31 -10.51
C SER A 218 -12.30 -2.70 -10.75
N PHE A 219 -13.08 -3.76 -10.52
CA PHE A 219 -12.65 -5.13 -10.75
C PHE A 219 -12.22 -5.40 -12.19
N LYS A 220 -13.00 -4.91 -13.19
CA LYS A 220 -12.62 -5.04 -14.59
C LYS A 220 -11.35 -4.28 -14.95
N ALA A 221 -11.18 -3.07 -14.40
CA ALA A 221 -9.96 -2.28 -14.59
C ALA A 221 -8.74 -3.00 -14.02
N GLU A 222 -8.88 -3.58 -12.85
CA GLU A 222 -7.83 -4.36 -12.18
C GLU A 222 -7.46 -5.64 -12.94
N GLN A 223 -8.44 -6.37 -13.46
CA GLN A 223 -8.16 -7.53 -14.31
C GLN A 223 -7.28 -7.15 -15.51
N SER A 224 -7.52 -5.97 -16.10
CA SER A 224 -6.70 -5.48 -17.23
C SER A 224 -5.25 -5.19 -16.80
N TYR A 225 -5.04 -4.76 -15.55
CA TYR A 225 -3.72 -4.50 -15.01
C TYR A 225 -2.88 -5.77 -14.81
N PHE A 226 -3.48 -6.84 -14.28
CA PHE A 226 -2.75 -8.08 -14.01
C PHE A 226 -2.53 -8.95 -15.25
N GLY A 227 -3.24 -8.72 -16.35
CA GLY A 227 -3.17 -9.50 -17.58
C GLY A 227 -3.78 -10.90 -17.49
N ASP A 228 -3.73 -11.53 -16.31
CA ASP A 228 -4.27 -12.86 -16.02
C ASP A 228 -5.58 -12.75 -15.21
N PRO A 229 -6.50 -13.72 -15.32
CA PRO A 229 -7.75 -13.72 -14.56
C PRO A 229 -7.50 -13.69 -13.05
N VAL A 230 -8.08 -12.69 -12.36
CA VAL A 230 -8.09 -12.62 -10.90
C VAL A 230 -9.08 -13.65 -10.37
N VAL A 231 -8.59 -14.60 -9.57
CA VAL A 231 -9.39 -15.68 -8.98
C VAL A 231 -9.71 -15.45 -7.50
N TYR A 232 -8.93 -14.60 -6.84
CA TYR A 232 -9.14 -14.20 -5.44
C TYR A 232 -8.60 -12.80 -5.22
N GLN A 233 -9.28 -12.03 -4.37
CA GLN A 233 -8.76 -10.77 -3.83
C GLN A 233 -9.30 -10.54 -2.42
N SER A 234 -8.45 -9.97 -1.57
CA SER A 234 -8.78 -9.52 -0.22
C SER A 234 -8.12 -8.20 0.08
N HIS A 235 -8.71 -7.45 0.99
CA HIS A 235 -8.20 -6.17 1.47
C HIS A 235 -8.18 -6.20 3.00
N SER A 236 -7.01 -6.26 3.57
CA SER A 236 -6.82 -6.15 5.02
C SER A 236 -6.39 -4.72 5.40
N PRO A 237 -6.34 -4.37 6.69
CA PRO A 237 -5.76 -3.10 7.13
C PRO A 237 -4.27 -2.94 6.79
N TYR A 238 -3.58 -4.02 6.43
CA TYR A 238 -2.14 -4.06 6.23
C TYR A 238 -1.74 -4.10 4.77
N GLN A 239 -2.49 -4.85 3.95
CA GLN A 239 -2.13 -5.09 2.55
C GLN A 239 -3.32 -5.54 1.72
N ARG A 240 -3.15 -5.44 0.42
CA ARG A 240 -4.08 -6.01 -0.54
C ARG A 240 -3.48 -7.26 -1.15
N LEU A 241 -4.22 -8.35 -1.10
CA LEU A 241 -3.88 -9.64 -1.70
C LEU A 241 -4.65 -9.80 -3.00
N VAL A 242 -3.97 -10.15 -4.08
CA VAL A 242 -4.58 -10.53 -5.35
C VAL A 242 -3.94 -11.81 -5.83
N VAL A 243 -4.78 -12.82 -6.12
CA VAL A 243 -4.34 -14.07 -6.72
C VAL A 243 -4.88 -14.13 -8.14
N THR A 244 -3.99 -14.30 -9.10
CA THR A 244 -4.34 -14.57 -10.48
C THR A 244 -4.06 -16.03 -10.83
N ARG A 245 -4.76 -16.53 -11.83
CA ARG A 245 -4.52 -17.89 -12.34
C ARG A 245 -4.66 -17.94 -13.86
N TRP A 246 -3.60 -18.41 -14.49
CA TRP A 246 -3.60 -18.70 -15.90
C TRP A 246 -3.10 -20.12 -16.16
N LYS A 247 -3.98 -21.00 -16.63
CA LYS A 247 -3.70 -22.43 -16.79
C LYS A 247 -3.28 -23.07 -15.46
N ASP A 248 -2.04 -23.55 -15.39
CA ASP A 248 -1.39 -24.18 -14.24
C ASP A 248 -0.60 -23.19 -13.37
N ASP A 249 -0.49 -21.91 -13.79
CA ASP A 249 0.24 -20.87 -13.06
C ASP A 249 -0.69 -20.11 -12.13
N THR A 250 -0.38 -20.13 -10.84
CA THR A 250 -1.03 -19.32 -9.79
C THR A 250 -0.02 -18.31 -9.30
N ARG A 251 -0.39 -17.01 -9.34
CA ARG A 251 0.49 -15.91 -8.92
C ARG A 251 -0.14 -15.16 -7.78
N LEU A 252 0.67 -14.82 -6.78
CA LEU A 252 0.28 -13.93 -5.69
C LEU A 252 0.88 -12.54 -5.92
N TYR A 253 0.04 -11.53 -5.72
CA TYR A 253 0.48 -10.13 -5.68
C TYR A 253 0.09 -9.51 -4.34
N ILE A 254 1.02 -8.79 -3.73
CA ILE A 254 0.80 -7.97 -2.53
C ILE A 254 0.99 -6.51 -2.93
N ASN A 255 -0.04 -5.69 -2.73
CA ASN A 255 -0.05 -4.27 -3.12
C ASN A 255 0.39 -4.04 -4.59
N GLY A 256 0.00 -4.95 -5.49
CA GLY A 256 0.35 -4.91 -6.92
C GLY A 256 1.71 -5.52 -7.28
N ASN A 257 2.57 -5.84 -6.32
CA ASN A 257 3.87 -6.45 -6.55
C ASN A 257 3.77 -7.97 -6.51
N LEU A 258 4.35 -8.64 -7.52
CA LEU A 258 4.40 -10.10 -7.59
C LEU A 258 5.23 -10.65 -6.43
N GLN A 259 4.67 -11.63 -5.70
CA GLN A 259 5.35 -12.32 -4.61
C GLN A 259 5.83 -13.69 -5.01
N PHE A 260 5.03 -14.43 -5.76
CA PHE A 260 5.46 -15.69 -6.37
C PHE A 260 4.64 -16.04 -7.62
N SER A 261 5.21 -16.90 -8.46
CA SER A 261 4.53 -17.71 -9.47
C SER A 261 4.71 -19.19 -9.09
N SER A 262 3.62 -19.96 -9.10
CA SER A 262 3.66 -21.38 -8.74
C SER A 262 4.54 -22.24 -9.64
N ARG A 263 4.98 -21.71 -10.78
CA ARG A 263 5.88 -22.39 -11.71
C ARG A 263 7.34 -22.37 -11.32
N ASP A 264 7.76 -21.33 -10.59
CA ASP A 264 9.18 -21.10 -10.29
C ASP A 264 9.48 -20.74 -8.82
N GLU A 265 8.44 -20.68 -7.97
CA GLU A 265 8.57 -20.37 -6.54
C GLU A 265 9.52 -21.30 -5.79
N ALA A 266 9.66 -22.55 -6.24
CA ALA A 266 10.60 -23.48 -5.65
C ALA A 266 12.05 -22.97 -5.70
N ARG A 267 12.43 -22.22 -6.76
CA ARG A 267 13.76 -21.62 -6.83
C ARG A 267 14.00 -20.62 -5.71
N TYR A 268 12.98 -19.78 -5.43
CA TYR A 268 13.03 -18.80 -4.37
C TYR A 268 13.04 -19.46 -2.98
N HIS A 269 12.05 -20.31 -2.69
CA HIS A 269 11.88 -20.86 -1.34
C HIS A 269 12.95 -21.89 -0.96
N GLU A 270 13.40 -22.71 -1.92
CA GLU A 270 14.56 -23.59 -1.68
C GLU A 270 15.83 -22.76 -1.42
N ALA A 271 16.08 -21.70 -2.20
CA ALA A 271 17.23 -20.82 -1.98
C ALA A 271 17.14 -20.07 -0.64
N LEU A 272 15.95 -19.61 -0.25
CA LEU A 272 15.74 -18.94 1.02
C LEU A 272 15.98 -19.87 2.23
N VAL A 273 15.51 -21.11 2.16
CA VAL A 273 15.43 -21.99 3.35
C VAL A 273 16.60 -22.97 3.43
N LEU A 274 16.87 -23.70 2.35
CA LEU A 274 17.71 -24.90 2.44
C LEU A 274 19.17 -24.62 2.77
N PRO A 275 19.84 -23.53 2.28
CA PRO A 275 21.21 -23.24 2.66
C PRO A 275 21.40 -23.04 4.17
N ALA A 276 20.49 -22.29 4.82
CA ALA A 276 20.55 -22.07 6.27
C ALA A 276 20.31 -23.36 7.05
N MET A 277 19.29 -24.14 6.66
CA MET A 277 18.95 -25.42 7.29
C MET A 277 20.09 -26.45 7.17
N GLN A 278 20.77 -26.48 6.01
CA GLN A 278 21.89 -27.40 5.80
C GLN A 278 23.14 -27.04 6.60
N MET A 279 23.33 -25.75 6.94
CA MET A 279 24.40 -25.28 7.81
C MET A 279 24.16 -25.56 9.30
N VAL A 280 22.91 -25.89 9.69
CA VAL A 280 22.51 -26.22 11.06
C VAL A 280 21.79 -27.57 11.05
N PRO A 281 22.53 -28.71 10.88
CA PRO A 281 21.92 -30.02 10.65
C PRO A 281 21.02 -30.50 11.79
N ASN A 282 21.22 -30.00 13.01
CA ASN A 282 20.41 -30.33 14.19
C ASN A 282 19.41 -29.23 14.55
N ALA A 283 18.99 -28.40 13.58
CA ALA A 283 17.99 -27.37 13.83
C ALA A 283 16.65 -27.98 14.27
N GLU A 284 16.24 -27.68 15.49
CA GLU A 284 14.97 -28.13 16.08
C GLU A 284 13.93 -27.04 16.13
N ARG A 285 14.37 -25.79 16.30
CA ARG A 285 13.50 -24.60 16.45
C ARG A 285 13.79 -23.58 15.36
N VAL A 286 12.80 -23.33 14.53
CA VAL A 286 12.90 -22.38 13.41
C VAL A 286 11.91 -21.24 13.59
N LEU A 287 12.36 -20.01 13.36
CA LEU A 287 11.53 -18.83 13.30
C LEU A 287 11.43 -18.34 11.85
N ILE A 288 10.22 -18.02 11.42
CA ILE A 288 9.96 -17.35 10.13
C ILE A 288 9.30 -16.00 10.44
N LEU A 289 9.91 -14.92 10.00
CA LEU A 289 9.36 -13.57 10.08
C LEU A 289 8.82 -13.19 8.70
N GLY A 290 7.50 -13.00 8.59
CA GLY A 290 6.78 -12.93 7.32
C GLY A 290 6.46 -14.33 6.77
N GLY A 291 6.40 -14.48 5.46
CA GLY A 291 6.15 -15.77 4.80
C GLY A 291 4.77 -16.36 5.11
N GLY A 292 3.76 -15.51 5.31
CA GLY A 292 2.38 -15.90 5.68
C GLY A 292 1.67 -16.79 4.65
N ASP A 293 2.25 -16.98 3.45
CA ASP A 293 1.81 -17.96 2.46
C ASP A 293 2.16 -19.42 2.83
N GLY A 294 3.09 -19.61 3.77
CA GLY A 294 3.52 -20.92 4.26
C GLY A 294 4.44 -21.69 3.33
N LEU A 295 4.94 -21.08 2.23
CA LEU A 295 5.84 -21.77 1.29
C LEU A 295 7.23 -21.97 1.89
N ALA A 296 7.79 -20.98 2.59
CA ALA A 296 9.01 -21.16 3.36
C ALA A 296 8.85 -22.21 4.46
N ALA A 297 7.70 -22.22 5.15
CA ALA A 297 7.38 -23.21 6.17
C ALA A 297 7.31 -24.64 5.58
N ARG A 298 6.78 -24.81 4.37
CA ARG A 298 6.78 -26.08 3.63
C ARG A 298 8.20 -26.64 3.48
N GLU A 299 9.14 -25.79 3.11
CA GLU A 299 10.54 -26.19 2.93
C GLU A 299 11.20 -26.59 4.28
N VAL A 300 10.95 -25.83 5.34
CA VAL A 300 11.44 -26.12 6.69
C VAL A 300 10.91 -27.48 7.19
N LEU A 301 9.63 -27.76 6.96
CA LEU A 301 8.96 -28.98 7.44
C LEU A 301 9.42 -30.27 6.74
N LYS A 302 10.16 -30.16 5.62
CA LYS A 302 10.84 -31.32 5.01
C LYS A 302 11.91 -31.95 5.94
N TYR A 303 12.45 -31.16 6.89
CA TYR A 303 13.48 -31.61 7.81
C TYR A 303 12.89 -32.32 9.03
N PRO A 304 13.10 -33.65 9.19
CA PRO A 304 12.45 -34.43 10.25
C PRO A 304 12.86 -34.02 11.67
N GLN A 305 14.10 -33.52 11.84
CA GLN A 305 14.64 -33.08 13.13
C GLN A 305 13.98 -31.81 13.65
N VAL A 306 13.35 -31.00 12.81
CA VAL A 306 12.61 -29.81 13.24
C VAL A 306 11.44 -30.22 14.13
N LYS A 307 11.39 -29.66 15.33
CA LYS A 307 10.35 -29.91 16.33
C LYS A 307 9.29 -28.83 16.38
N ASN A 308 9.71 -27.57 16.17
CA ASN A 308 8.84 -26.41 16.30
C ASN A 308 9.20 -25.36 15.24
N VAL A 309 8.21 -24.85 14.53
CA VAL A 309 8.31 -23.73 13.59
C VAL A 309 7.37 -22.64 14.05
N THR A 310 7.91 -21.50 14.46
CA THR A 310 7.12 -20.30 14.75
C THR A 310 7.12 -19.40 13.53
N LEU A 311 5.95 -19.05 13.03
CA LEU A 311 5.77 -18.11 11.92
C LEU A 311 5.07 -16.88 12.46
N VAL A 312 5.68 -15.70 12.28
CA VAL A 312 5.13 -14.41 12.71
C VAL A 312 4.86 -13.56 11.47
N ASP A 313 3.60 -13.40 11.14
CA ASP A 313 3.13 -12.58 10.01
C ASP A 313 2.14 -11.54 10.49
N LEU A 314 2.27 -10.32 9.95
CA LEU A 314 1.45 -9.19 10.36
C LEU A 314 -0.02 -9.37 9.99
N ASP A 315 -0.30 -10.03 8.85
CA ASP A 315 -1.63 -10.05 8.24
C ASP A 315 -2.36 -11.38 8.49
N PRO A 316 -3.38 -11.40 9.37
CA PRO A 316 -4.21 -12.59 9.59
C PRO A 316 -4.97 -13.04 8.33
N ASP A 317 -5.30 -12.13 7.41
CA ASP A 317 -5.99 -12.49 6.16
C ASP A 317 -5.07 -13.30 5.25
N MET A 318 -3.77 -13.01 5.23
CA MET A 318 -2.77 -13.76 4.48
C MET A 318 -2.71 -15.21 4.98
N THR A 319 -2.42 -15.38 6.25
CA THR A 319 -2.27 -16.72 6.87
C THR A 319 -3.57 -17.52 6.81
N ALA A 320 -4.73 -16.89 7.06
CA ALA A 320 -6.04 -17.55 6.96
C ALA A 320 -6.35 -18.00 5.54
N THR A 321 -6.08 -17.15 4.53
CA THR A 321 -6.33 -17.45 3.13
C THR A 321 -5.51 -18.64 2.66
N PHE A 322 -4.21 -18.67 2.96
CA PHE A 322 -3.32 -19.78 2.59
C PHE A 322 -3.52 -21.06 3.42
N LYS A 323 -4.17 -20.95 4.57
CA LYS A 323 -4.57 -22.09 5.38
C LYS A 323 -5.88 -22.73 4.92
N THR A 324 -6.86 -21.92 4.47
CA THR A 324 -8.25 -22.38 4.24
C THR A 324 -8.60 -22.58 2.77
N SER A 325 -7.98 -21.87 1.84
CA SER A 325 -8.21 -22.03 0.41
C SER A 325 -7.62 -23.35 -0.09
N ALA A 326 -8.44 -24.24 -0.63
CA ALA A 326 -7.99 -25.53 -1.15
C ALA A 326 -6.88 -25.40 -2.22
N THR A 327 -6.96 -24.40 -3.10
CA THR A 327 -5.95 -24.15 -4.13
C THR A 327 -4.63 -23.64 -3.54
N LEU A 328 -4.70 -22.68 -2.61
CA LEU A 328 -3.49 -22.05 -2.05
C LEU A 328 -2.83 -22.93 -1.00
N SER A 329 -3.62 -23.63 -0.17
CA SER A 329 -3.08 -24.58 0.79
C SER A 329 -2.46 -25.83 0.13
N ALA A 330 -2.87 -26.15 -1.09
CA ALA A 330 -2.20 -27.18 -1.88
C ALA A 330 -0.79 -26.77 -2.30
N LEU A 331 -0.53 -25.47 -2.58
CA LEU A 331 0.80 -24.95 -2.92
C LEU A 331 1.77 -25.09 -1.75
N ASN A 332 1.34 -24.77 -0.55
CA ASN A 332 2.16 -24.91 0.66
C ASN A 332 2.05 -26.29 1.32
N GLN A 333 1.35 -27.24 0.69
CA GLN A 333 1.17 -28.61 1.17
C GLN A 333 0.59 -28.69 2.60
N GLY A 334 -0.29 -27.73 2.95
CA GLY A 334 -0.91 -27.64 4.26
C GLY A 334 0.04 -27.27 5.40
N SER A 335 1.20 -26.69 5.11
CA SER A 335 2.24 -26.35 6.09
C SER A 335 1.70 -25.55 7.27
N LEU A 336 0.83 -24.54 7.01
CA LEU A 336 0.25 -23.69 8.07
C LEU A 336 -0.69 -24.45 9.03
N SER A 337 -1.11 -25.67 8.68
CA SER A 337 -1.93 -26.54 9.54
C SER A 337 -1.15 -27.69 10.16
N HIS A 338 0.17 -27.76 9.91
CA HIS A 338 1.00 -28.86 10.39
C HIS A 338 1.16 -28.80 11.93
N PRO A 339 1.17 -29.96 12.66
CA PRO A 339 1.25 -29.99 14.13
C PRO A 339 2.49 -29.29 14.73
N LYS A 340 3.59 -29.20 13.99
CA LYS A 340 4.82 -28.49 14.42
C LYS A 340 4.75 -26.97 14.21
N MET A 341 3.70 -26.46 13.53
CA MET A 341 3.56 -25.03 13.22
C MET A 341 2.85 -24.26 14.31
N HIS A 342 3.42 -23.12 14.66
CA HIS A 342 2.81 -22.12 15.51
C HIS A 342 2.75 -20.80 14.75
N VAL A 343 1.55 -20.45 14.28
CA VAL A 343 1.30 -19.21 13.52
C VAL A 343 0.86 -18.11 14.48
N VAL A 344 1.55 -16.97 14.45
CA VAL A 344 1.26 -15.78 15.24
C VAL A 344 1.02 -14.62 14.29
N ASN A 345 -0.12 -13.94 14.44
CA ASN A 345 -0.39 -12.73 13.67
C ASN A 345 -0.11 -11.49 14.54
N ASP A 346 1.10 -10.93 14.42
CA ASP A 346 1.56 -9.73 15.13
C ASP A 346 2.69 -9.04 14.33
N ASP A 347 3.03 -7.80 14.72
CA ASP A 347 4.22 -7.11 14.20
C ASP A 347 5.48 -7.86 14.64
N ALA A 348 6.35 -8.21 13.68
CA ALA A 348 7.54 -9.02 13.93
C ALA A 348 8.49 -8.40 14.97
N ALA A 349 8.69 -7.06 14.93
CA ALA A 349 9.55 -6.38 15.88
C ALA A 349 8.94 -6.41 17.30
N LYS A 350 7.64 -6.11 17.41
CA LYS A 350 6.92 -6.14 18.67
C LYS A 350 6.89 -7.55 19.30
N TRP A 351 6.68 -8.59 18.47
CA TRP A 351 6.71 -9.97 18.94
C TRP A 351 8.09 -10.36 19.46
N LEU A 352 9.16 -10.02 18.72
CA LEU A 352 10.53 -10.25 19.16
C LEU A 352 10.86 -9.50 20.47
N GLU A 353 10.41 -8.25 20.63
CA GLU A 353 10.62 -7.51 21.89
C GLU A 353 9.94 -8.17 23.09
N GLY A 354 8.78 -8.79 22.86
CA GLY A 354 8.00 -9.50 23.90
C GLY A 354 8.42 -10.95 24.17
N SER A 355 9.27 -11.54 23.30
CA SER A 355 9.70 -12.93 23.40
C SER A 355 11.10 -13.05 24.03
N SER A 356 11.35 -14.16 24.68
CA SER A 356 12.70 -14.58 25.16
C SER A 356 13.21 -15.84 24.45
N GLU A 357 12.46 -16.35 23.49
CA GLU A 357 12.77 -17.58 22.79
C GLU A 357 14.01 -17.46 21.90
N LYS A 358 14.73 -18.58 21.75
CA LYS A 358 15.87 -18.68 20.87
C LYS A 358 15.66 -19.76 19.82
N PHE A 359 16.19 -19.51 18.62
CA PHE A 359 15.99 -20.34 17.44
C PHE A 359 17.33 -20.75 16.83
N ASP A 360 17.35 -21.94 16.24
CA ASP A 360 18.50 -22.48 15.54
C ASP A 360 18.63 -21.86 14.14
N VAL A 361 17.49 -21.62 13.49
CA VAL A 361 17.43 -20.93 12.20
C VAL A 361 16.35 -19.85 12.26
N ILE A 362 16.67 -18.67 11.75
CA ILE A 362 15.72 -17.56 11.59
C ILE A 362 15.66 -17.18 10.12
N ILE A 363 14.47 -17.24 9.54
CA ILE A 363 14.18 -16.91 8.14
C ILE A 363 13.43 -15.59 8.13
N ILE A 364 13.94 -14.61 7.40
CA ILE A 364 13.31 -13.29 7.23
C ILE A 364 12.81 -13.21 5.80
N ASP A 365 11.52 -13.39 5.64
CA ASP A 365 10.79 -13.39 4.35
C ASP A 365 9.75 -12.28 4.35
N LEU A 366 10.24 -11.05 4.38
CA LEU A 366 9.44 -9.83 4.44
C LEU A 366 9.40 -9.16 3.05
N PRO A 367 8.36 -8.37 2.73
CA PRO A 367 8.32 -7.60 1.49
C PRO A 367 9.52 -6.67 1.34
N ASP A 368 9.88 -6.36 0.10
CA ASP A 368 10.99 -5.45 -0.22
C ASP A 368 10.86 -4.08 0.49
N PRO A 369 11.98 -3.44 0.84
CA PRO A 369 12.01 -2.18 1.58
C PRO A 369 11.62 -0.98 0.71
N SER A 370 10.43 -1.04 0.11
CA SER A 370 9.89 -0.05 -0.83
C SER A 370 9.38 1.24 -0.17
N ASN A 371 9.26 1.25 1.16
CA ASN A 371 8.81 2.41 1.93
C ASN A 371 9.42 2.41 3.34
N PHE A 372 9.24 3.52 4.08
CA PHE A 372 9.82 3.68 5.43
C PHE A 372 9.29 2.66 6.45
N SER A 373 8.02 2.22 6.30
CA SER A 373 7.41 1.23 7.20
C SER A 373 8.05 -0.14 7.02
N LEU A 374 8.41 -0.51 5.80
CA LEU A 374 9.14 -1.75 5.50
C LEU A 374 10.64 -1.59 5.73
N GLY A 375 11.23 -0.44 5.36
CA GLY A 375 12.65 -0.16 5.54
C GLY A 375 13.13 -0.27 7.00
N LYS A 376 12.27 0.02 7.99
CA LYS A 376 12.60 -0.16 9.42
C LYS A 376 12.90 -1.62 9.78
N LEU A 377 12.28 -2.58 9.08
CA LEU A 377 12.45 -4.02 9.31
C LEU A 377 13.80 -4.55 8.81
N TYR A 378 14.48 -3.77 7.97
CA TYR A 378 15.82 -4.02 7.43
C TYR A 378 16.88 -3.10 8.06
N SER A 379 16.68 -2.68 9.31
CA SER A 379 17.56 -1.73 9.99
C SER A 379 18.51 -2.42 10.98
N VAL A 380 19.61 -1.73 11.31
CA VAL A 380 20.58 -2.21 12.31
C VAL A 380 19.90 -2.54 13.66
N PRO A 381 18.99 -1.74 14.22
CA PRO A 381 18.25 -2.12 15.43
C PRO A 381 17.44 -3.41 15.28
N MET A 382 16.75 -3.58 14.15
CA MET A 382 15.97 -4.80 13.89
C MET A 382 16.87 -6.04 13.82
N TYR A 383 17.97 -5.99 13.08
CA TYR A 383 18.89 -7.12 12.99
C TYR A 383 19.60 -7.43 14.33
N ARG A 384 19.86 -6.44 15.17
CA ARG A 384 20.34 -6.66 16.54
C ARG A 384 19.27 -7.34 17.40
N LEU A 385 18.01 -6.99 17.21
CA LEU A 385 16.89 -7.63 17.90
C LEU A 385 16.77 -9.09 17.47
N VAL A 386 16.78 -9.37 16.16
CA VAL A 386 16.78 -10.74 15.61
C VAL A 386 17.99 -11.55 16.15
N ALA A 387 19.19 -10.98 16.17
CA ALA A 387 20.39 -11.63 16.66
C ALA A 387 20.30 -12.06 18.14
N ARG A 388 19.53 -11.35 18.98
CA ARG A 388 19.29 -11.76 20.37
C ARG A 388 18.50 -13.07 20.48
N HIS A 389 17.70 -13.40 19.46
CA HIS A 389 16.89 -14.60 19.38
C HIS A 389 17.61 -15.75 18.66
N LEU A 390 18.83 -15.54 18.18
CA LEU A 390 19.62 -16.57 17.52
C LEU A 390 20.40 -17.39 18.54
N GLN A 391 20.45 -18.71 18.36
CA GLN A 391 21.38 -19.58 19.06
C GLN A 391 22.83 -19.30 18.64
N PRO A 392 23.85 -19.59 19.48
CA PRO A 392 25.25 -19.27 19.16
C PRO A 392 25.74 -19.83 17.83
N GLN A 393 25.31 -21.04 17.43
CA GLN A 393 25.66 -21.68 16.16
C GLN A 393 24.57 -21.51 15.09
N GLY A 394 23.52 -20.78 15.41
CA GLY A 394 22.37 -20.57 14.52
C GLY A 394 22.72 -19.75 13.29
N LYS A 395 21.81 -19.78 12.31
CA LYS A 395 21.90 -19.00 11.08
C LYS A 395 20.64 -18.16 10.86
N ILE A 396 20.85 -16.98 10.34
CA ILE A 396 19.80 -16.10 9.82
C ILE A 396 19.89 -16.14 8.30
N VAL A 397 18.76 -16.14 7.63
CA VAL A 397 18.69 -15.86 6.20
C VAL A 397 17.69 -14.73 5.97
N VAL A 398 18.05 -13.79 5.08
CA VAL A 398 17.24 -12.63 4.76
C VAL A 398 17.02 -12.58 3.26
N GLN A 399 15.76 -12.53 2.81
CA GLN A 399 15.47 -12.10 1.46
C GLN A 399 15.90 -10.63 1.30
N SER A 400 16.49 -10.27 0.16
CA SER A 400 17.25 -9.01 0.08
C SER A 400 17.15 -8.30 -1.27
N THR A 401 15.99 -8.40 -1.92
CA THR A 401 15.77 -7.82 -3.26
C THR A 401 16.77 -8.30 -4.33
N SER A 402 16.87 -7.63 -5.45
CA SER A 402 17.69 -8.04 -6.58
C SER A 402 19.10 -7.43 -6.55
N PRO A 403 20.18 -8.21 -6.56
CA PRO A 403 21.53 -7.66 -6.70
C PRO A 403 21.81 -7.11 -8.10
N TYR A 404 21.01 -7.46 -9.10
CA TYR A 404 21.11 -6.96 -10.47
C TYR A 404 20.30 -5.68 -10.69
N PHE A 405 19.02 -5.70 -10.34
CA PHE A 405 18.11 -4.56 -10.54
C PHE A 405 18.25 -3.49 -9.45
N ALA A 406 18.51 -3.87 -8.21
CA ALA A 406 18.64 -2.98 -7.07
C ALA A 406 19.94 -3.21 -6.28
N PRO A 407 21.10 -3.07 -6.94
CA PRO A 407 22.39 -3.46 -6.34
C PRO A 407 22.78 -2.62 -5.12
N ASN A 408 22.45 -1.31 -5.08
CA ASN A 408 22.75 -0.50 -3.90
C ASN A 408 21.89 -0.91 -2.71
N ALA A 409 20.60 -1.21 -2.94
CA ALA A 409 19.71 -1.72 -1.92
C ALA A 409 20.18 -3.09 -1.39
N TYR A 410 20.48 -4.03 -2.28
CA TYR A 410 20.99 -5.36 -1.90
C TYR A 410 22.23 -5.28 -1.01
N TRP A 411 23.26 -4.54 -1.45
CA TRP A 411 24.50 -4.41 -0.69
C TRP A 411 24.34 -3.59 0.59
N SER A 412 23.33 -2.71 0.67
CA SER A 412 22.98 -2.01 1.92
C SER A 412 22.38 -2.97 2.95
N VAL A 413 21.61 -3.99 2.55
CA VAL A 413 21.16 -5.04 3.47
C VAL A 413 22.36 -5.79 4.06
N VAL A 414 23.34 -6.16 3.22
CA VAL A 414 24.60 -6.79 3.68
C VAL A 414 25.33 -5.90 4.68
N ALA A 415 25.57 -4.64 4.32
CA ALA A 415 26.24 -3.67 5.19
C ALA A 415 25.50 -3.46 6.52
N THR A 416 24.18 -3.54 6.51
CA THR A 416 23.33 -3.37 7.71
C THR A 416 23.46 -4.57 8.66
N LEU A 417 23.50 -5.79 8.12
CA LEU A 417 23.76 -7.00 8.93
C LEU A 417 25.16 -6.97 9.55
N GLU A 418 26.16 -6.54 8.79
CA GLU A 418 27.54 -6.37 9.28
C GLU A 418 27.64 -5.29 10.37
N ALA A 419 26.90 -4.17 10.22
CA ALA A 419 26.80 -3.12 11.24
C ALA A 419 26.05 -3.60 12.51
N ALA A 420 25.19 -4.61 12.39
CA ALA A 420 24.58 -5.30 13.51
C ALA A 420 25.51 -6.32 14.21
N LYS A 421 26.78 -6.42 13.76
CA LYS A 421 27.82 -7.33 14.27
C LYS A 421 27.57 -8.81 13.93
N LEU A 422 26.97 -9.06 12.79
CA LEU A 422 26.85 -10.39 12.20
C LEU A 422 27.87 -10.55 11.08
N ASN A 423 28.39 -11.76 10.91
CA ASN A 423 29.13 -12.16 9.72
C ASN A 423 28.12 -12.53 8.63
N THR A 424 28.44 -12.27 7.37
CA THR A 424 27.51 -12.43 6.25
C THR A 424 28.10 -13.26 5.13
N ALA A 425 27.23 -13.98 4.43
CA ALA A 425 27.51 -14.64 3.17
C ALA A 425 26.37 -14.32 2.19
N PRO A 426 26.54 -13.29 1.34
CA PRO A 426 25.57 -12.92 0.32
C PRO A 426 25.53 -13.97 -0.80
N TYR A 427 24.34 -14.19 -1.38
CA TYR A 427 24.14 -15.09 -2.52
C TYR A 427 22.90 -14.69 -3.31
N HIS A 428 22.72 -15.26 -4.50
CA HIS A 428 21.60 -14.93 -5.37
C HIS A 428 21.15 -16.15 -6.19
N VAL A 429 19.94 -16.06 -6.74
CA VAL A 429 19.35 -17.08 -7.61
C VAL A 429 18.53 -16.42 -8.72
N TYR A 430 18.57 -16.98 -9.91
CA TYR A 430 17.67 -16.56 -10.99
C TYR A 430 16.29 -17.22 -10.81
N VAL A 431 15.28 -16.39 -10.57
CA VAL A 431 13.85 -16.76 -10.52
C VAL A 431 13.18 -16.18 -11.77
N PRO A 432 12.71 -16.99 -12.72
CA PRO A 432 12.18 -16.50 -14.00
C PRO A 432 11.13 -15.40 -13.90
N SER A 433 10.27 -15.43 -12.87
CA SER A 433 9.23 -14.43 -12.65
C SER A 433 9.75 -13.10 -12.05
N PHE A 434 10.93 -13.09 -11.39
CA PHE A 434 11.51 -11.92 -10.71
C PHE A 434 12.84 -11.45 -11.31
N GLY A 435 13.53 -12.31 -12.07
CA GLY A 435 14.93 -12.14 -12.46
C GLY A 435 15.90 -12.60 -11.38
N GLU A 436 17.08 -12.00 -11.31
CA GLU A 436 18.07 -12.30 -10.27
C GLU A 436 17.58 -11.81 -8.91
N TRP A 437 17.49 -12.72 -7.95
CA TRP A 437 17.00 -12.42 -6.60
C TRP A 437 18.07 -12.74 -5.56
N GLY A 438 18.20 -11.84 -4.60
CA GLY A 438 19.27 -11.87 -3.62
C GLY A 438 18.82 -12.33 -2.24
N PHE A 439 19.75 -13.02 -1.57
CA PHE A 439 19.61 -13.46 -0.19
C PHE A 439 20.90 -13.21 0.57
N VAL A 440 20.81 -13.08 1.88
CA VAL A 440 22.00 -12.96 2.72
C VAL A 440 21.90 -13.93 3.88
N LEU A 441 22.82 -14.89 3.97
CA LEU A 441 23.06 -15.64 5.17
C LEU A 441 23.83 -14.79 6.18
N ALA A 442 23.48 -14.90 7.46
CA ALA A 442 24.14 -14.19 8.53
C ALA A 442 24.22 -15.07 9.80
N GLY A 443 25.19 -14.76 10.66
CA GLY A 443 25.36 -15.45 11.92
C GLY A 443 26.57 -14.94 12.71
N PHE A 444 26.82 -15.58 13.86
CA PHE A 444 27.98 -15.23 14.69
C PHE A 444 29.27 -15.87 14.18
N ASP A 445 29.16 -17.00 13.47
CA ASP A 445 30.30 -17.70 12.87
C ASP A 445 30.82 -16.94 11.64
N LYS A 446 32.13 -17.05 11.40
CA LYS A 446 32.77 -16.48 10.20
C LYS A 446 32.70 -17.40 8.98
N GLN A 447 32.33 -18.66 9.16
CA GLN A 447 32.32 -19.65 8.08
C GLN A 447 30.88 -19.97 7.65
N PHE A 448 30.67 -19.90 6.35
CA PHE A 448 29.43 -20.29 5.69
C PHE A 448 29.77 -21.28 4.57
N PRO A 449 29.95 -22.56 4.89
CA PRO A 449 30.30 -23.56 3.89
C PRO A 449 29.16 -23.72 2.89
N VAL A 450 29.50 -23.67 1.59
CA VAL A 450 28.53 -23.94 0.54
C VAL A 450 28.04 -25.39 0.65
N PRO A 451 26.73 -25.64 0.72
CA PRO A 451 26.18 -26.99 0.82
C PRO A 451 26.61 -27.87 -0.36
N GLN A 452 27.17 -29.04 -0.07
CA GLN A 452 27.60 -30.03 -1.07
C GLN A 452 26.51 -31.09 -1.35
N LYS A 453 25.48 -31.13 -0.53
CA LYS A 453 24.28 -31.98 -0.67
C LYS A 453 23.12 -31.37 0.09
N PHE A 454 21.93 -31.81 -0.23
CA PHE A 454 20.72 -31.50 0.53
C PHE A 454 20.11 -32.80 1.02
N ASP A 455 19.79 -32.85 2.31
CA ASP A 455 19.28 -34.07 2.96
C ASP A 455 17.75 -34.23 2.82
N VAL A 456 17.14 -33.34 2.05
CA VAL A 456 15.70 -33.32 1.76
C VAL A 456 15.44 -33.25 0.24
N PRO A 457 14.26 -33.68 -0.24
CA PRO A 457 13.93 -33.58 -1.66
C PRO A 457 13.92 -32.11 -2.13
N THR A 458 14.58 -31.86 -3.27
CA THR A 458 14.68 -30.55 -3.91
C THR A 458 14.13 -30.60 -5.33
N SER A 459 13.52 -29.52 -5.79
CA SER A 459 13.07 -29.36 -7.17
C SER A 459 14.09 -28.58 -8.02
N TYR A 460 14.88 -27.73 -7.38
CA TYR A 460 15.84 -26.84 -8.06
C TYR A 460 17.29 -27.01 -7.54
N LEU A 461 17.48 -27.04 -6.21
CA LEU A 461 18.82 -27.01 -5.62
C LEU A 461 19.53 -28.35 -5.71
N ASN A 462 20.79 -28.30 -6.07
CA ASN A 462 21.79 -29.34 -5.93
C ASN A 462 23.16 -28.72 -5.59
N ALA A 463 24.21 -29.54 -5.43
CA ALA A 463 25.54 -29.02 -5.09
C ALA A 463 26.10 -28.01 -6.08
N GLN A 464 25.85 -28.20 -7.38
CA GLN A 464 26.34 -27.30 -8.43
C GLN A 464 25.58 -25.95 -8.40
N THR A 465 24.25 -25.99 -8.39
CA THR A 465 23.44 -24.76 -8.32
C THR A 465 23.70 -24.00 -7.03
N ALA A 466 23.89 -24.69 -5.89
CA ALA A 466 24.28 -24.08 -4.63
C ALA A 466 25.64 -23.36 -4.73
N ALA A 467 26.62 -23.96 -5.41
CA ALA A 467 27.95 -23.34 -5.59
C ALA A 467 27.88 -22.09 -6.50
N GLU A 468 27.01 -22.10 -7.51
CA GLU A 468 26.81 -20.99 -8.42
C GLU A 468 26.13 -19.80 -7.73
N MET A 469 25.23 -20.03 -6.81
CA MET A 469 24.52 -18.98 -6.06
C MET A 469 25.46 -18.02 -5.32
N PHE A 470 26.61 -18.48 -4.83
CA PHE A 470 27.59 -17.67 -4.08
C PHE A 470 28.61 -16.95 -4.98
N ARG A 471 28.45 -16.98 -6.30
CA ARG A 471 29.34 -16.35 -7.26
C ARG A 471 28.69 -15.15 -7.91
N PHE A 472 29.23 -13.97 -7.65
CA PHE A 472 28.73 -12.71 -8.24
C PHE A 472 29.53 -12.33 -9.48
N PRO A 473 28.86 -12.10 -10.63
CA PRO A 473 29.50 -11.51 -11.79
C PRO A 473 29.84 -10.03 -11.53
N PRO A 474 30.71 -9.41 -12.36
CA PRO A 474 31.21 -8.05 -12.13
C PRO A 474 30.10 -6.97 -12.00
N ASP A 475 29.01 -7.09 -12.72
CA ASP A 475 27.88 -6.15 -12.71
C ASP A 475 27.04 -6.22 -11.43
N MET A 476 27.09 -7.33 -10.71
CA MET A 476 26.45 -7.53 -9.38
C MET A 476 27.47 -7.48 -8.23
N ALA A 477 28.74 -7.17 -8.51
CA ALA A 477 29.81 -7.15 -7.50
C ALA A 477 29.51 -6.20 -6.34
N ARG A 478 30.14 -6.48 -5.19
CA ARG A 478 29.98 -5.68 -3.97
C ARG A 478 30.22 -4.20 -4.21
N ARG A 479 29.29 -3.38 -3.71
CA ARG A 479 29.33 -1.91 -3.78
C ARG A 479 29.62 -1.33 -2.40
N LYS A 480 30.23 -0.14 -2.39
CA LYS A 480 30.37 0.64 -1.17
C LYS A 480 29.10 1.44 -0.93
N VAL A 481 28.33 1.04 0.05
CA VAL A 481 27.03 1.61 0.41
C VAL A 481 26.95 1.78 1.92
N GLU A 482 25.98 2.58 2.37
CA GLU A 482 25.74 2.81 3.78
C GLU A 482 24.83 1.73 4.38
N ALA A 483 24.99 1.50 5.69
CA ALA A 483 24.08 0.69 6.47
C ALA A 483 22.79 1.45 6.78
N ASN A 484 21.67 0.73 6.82
CA ASN A 484 20.35 1.28 7.09
C ASN A 484 20.09 1.40 8.60
N TYR A 485 19.91 2.63 9.07
CA TYR A 485 19.50 2.96 10.43
C TYR A 485 18.10 3.59 10.42
N LEU A 486 17.44 3.65 11.59
CA LEU A 486 16.12 4.27 11.69
C LEU A 486 16.10 5.77 11.35
N ASN A 487 17.21 6.47 11.53
CA ASN A 487 17.31 7.89 11.28
C ASN A 487 17.73 8.26 9.86
N ASN A 488 18.44 7.39 9.13
CA ASN A 488 18.84 7.68 7.75
C ASN A 488 17.93 7.06 6.71
N GLN A 489 17.29 5.92 7.02
CA GLN A 489 16.40 5.17 6.13
C GLN A 489 16.95 5.02 4.69
N ILE A 490 18.28 4.92 4.59
CA ILE A 490 19.00 4.99 3.32
C ILE A 490 18.63 3.86 2.36
N LEU A 491 18.26 2.71 2.90
CA LEU A 491 17.88 1.54 2.12
C LEU A 491 16.65 1.82 1.23
N VAL A 492 15.66 2.56 1.74
CA VAL A 492 14.49 2.95 0.95
C VAL A 492 14.90 3.84 -0.22
N SER A 493 15.78 4.81 0.03
CA SER A 493 16.29 5.70 -1.01
C SER A 493 17.08 4.94 -2.09
N TYR A 494 17.92 3.97 -1.69
CA TYR A 494 18.63 3.10 -2.62
C TYR A 494 17.68 2.25 -3.44
N PHE A 495 16.67 1.65 -2.80
CA PHE A 495 15.65 0.84 -3.47
C PHE A 495 14.89 1.65 -4.52
N GLU A 496 14.35 2.81 -4.15
CA GLU A 496 13.63 3.69 -5.07
C GLU A 496 14.52 4.15 -6.24
N SER A 497 15.77 4.55 -5.96
CA SER A 497 16.69 5.01 -6.99
C SER A 497 17.06 3.90 -7.98
N ASP A 498 17.37 2.71 -7.47
CA ASP A 498 17.77 1.57 -8.29
C ASP A 498 16.63 1.11 -9.21
N TRP A 499 15.40 0.91 -8.68
CA TRP A 499 14.25 0.50 -9.47
C TRP A 499 13.78 1.57 -10.47
N ASN A 500 13.88 2.85 -10.14
CA ASN A 500 13.57 3.93 -11.09
C ASN A 500 14.49 3.92 -12.31
N ASN A 501 15.73 3.43 -12.18
CA ASN A 501 16.66 3.30 -13.31
C ASN A 501 16.32 2.11 -14.23
N VAL A 502 15.66 1.08 -13.71
CA VAL A 502 15.22 -0.10 -14.49
C VAL A 502 13.95 0.19 -15.29
N MET A 503 13.06 1.04 -14.76
CA MET A 503 11.78 1.37 -15.40
C MET A 503 11.89 2.49 -16.45
N ARG A 504 13.06 3.06 -16.66
CA ARG A 504 13.38 4.02 -17.74
C ARG A 504 13.88 3.33 -18.98
#